data_6b5b9492eb048445cbd6a468c0e07eae
#
_entry.id   6b5b9492eb048445cbd6a468c0e07eae
#
_cell.length_a   1.000
_cell.length_b   1.000
_cell.length_c   1.000
_cell.angle_alpha   90.00
_cell.angle_beta   90.00
_cell.angle_gamma   90.00
#
_symmetry.space_group_name_H-M   'P 1'
#
loop_
_entity.id
_entity.type
_entity.pdbx_description
1 polymer ?
#
loop_
_entity_poly.entity_id
_entity_poly.type
_entity_poly.pdbx_seq_one_letter_code
_entity_poly.pdbx_strand_id
1 'polypeptide(L)'
;MSKIPNNIHVIYGLAENFGWDEYEHFVAEVGKTMTRPKADPFNIIRYLNVKSAYDVNKPDNIFYYYKHEPEGEWWDRALKYITPIKIEPPTEIFGNPVNHFAHQADVIRLQVLIEEGGIYLDSDVLCNKSFGPLLDIEGDKGDFIMSKEGDGLHKLSNAIMLSKKGAEFPQTWLGRYTNFNDDVWVEHSIELPYTLSEEFPDKLTILGHKAFAWPLYHS
;
A
#
# COMPACT_ATOMS: atom_id res chain seq x y z
N MET A 1 -14.19 12.04 -18.90
CA MET A 1 -13.44 10.89 -18.33
C MET A 1 -13.44 11.06 -16.82
N SER A 2 -13.60 9.98 -16.06
CA SER A 2 -13.59 10.05 -14.58
C SER A 2 -12.18 10.40 -14.10
N LYS A 3 -12.08 11.26 -13.09
CA LYS A 3 -10.83 11.56 -12.39
C LYS A 3 -10.51 10.45 -11.40
N ILE A 4 -9.26 10.37 -10.95
CA ILE A 4 -8.90 9.58 -9.78
C ILE A 4 -9.58 10.23 -8.56
N PRO A 5 -10.39 9.48 -7.78
CA PRO A 5 -11.01 10.03 -6.57
C PRO A 5 -9.96 10.49 -5.55
N ASN A 6 -10.20 11.62 -4.87
CA ASN A 6 -9.32 12.09 -3.80
C ASN A 6 -9.64 11.38 -2.46
N ASN A 7 -9.82 10.08 -2.52
CA ASN A 7 -9.97 9.19 -1.37
C ASN A 7 -8.66 8.46 -1.11
N ILE A 8 -8.26 8.36 0.15
CA ILE A 8 -7.03 7.66 0.55
C ILE A 8 -7.41 6.36 1.25
N HIS A 9 -6.70 5.28 0.92
CA HIS A 9 -6.88 3.95 1.48
C HIS A 9 -5.59 3.52 2.17
N VAL A 10 -5.69 3.12 3.44
CA VAL A 10 -4.57 2.62 4.25
C VAL A 10 -4.98 1.30 4.88
N ILE A 11 -4.07 0.33 4.90
CA ILE A 11 -4.30 -1.00 5.51
C ILE A 11 -3.30 -1.18 6.64
N TYR A 12 -3.78 -1.60 7.82
CA TYR A 12 -2.93 -1.92 8.97
C TYR A 12 -3.68 -2.77 9.98
N GLY A 13 -2.96 -3.57 10.80
CA GLY A 13 -3.59 -4.40 11.83
C GLY A 13 -4.26 -5.65 11.28
N LEU A 14 -3.73 -6.26 10.21
CA LEU A 14 -4.22 -7.53 9.70
C LEU A 14 -3.74 -8.71 10.55
N ALA A 15 -2.53 -8.64 11.15
CA ALA A 15 -2.01 -9.61 12.09
C ALA A 15 -2.38 -9.23 13.53
N GLU A 16 -2.66 -10.22 14.39
CA GLU A 16 -3.07 -10.02 15.78
C GLU A 16 -2.01 -9.28 16.62
N ASN A 17 -0.73 -9.53 16.33
CA ASN A 17 0.42 -8.91 16.98
C ASN A 17 1.03 -7.76 16.17
N PHE A 18 0.32 -7.27 15.15
CA PHE A 18 0.76 -6.19 14.25
C PHE A 18 2.09 -6.48 13.53
N GLY A 19 2.43 -7.78 13.34
CA GLY A 19 3.64 -8.22 12.65
C GLY A 19 4.90 -8.30 13.52
N TRP A 20 4.78 -8.16 14.85
CA TRP A 20 5.94 -8.19 15.75
C TRP A 20 6.69 -9.51 15.77
N ASP A 21 6.04 -10.66 15.63
CA ASP A 21 6.69 -11.97 15.67
C ASP A 21 7.65 -12.17 14.49
N GLU A 22 7.33 -11.63 13.33
CA GLU A 22 8.21 -11.67 12.15
C GLU A 22 9.43 -10.77 12.32
N TYR A 23 9.25 -9.60 12.94
CA TYR A 23 10.35 -8.73 13.28
C TYR A 23 11.32 -9.38 14.28
N GLU A 24 10.84 -10.14 15.25
CA GLU A 24 11.69 -10.91 16.17
C GLU A 24 12.52 -11.99 15.43
N HIS A 25 11.94 -12.67 14.44
CA HIS A 25 12.66 -13.62 13.60
C HIS A 25 13.78 -12.93 12.80
N PHE A 26 13.49 -11.82 12.15
CA PHE A 26 14.48 -11.06 11.40
C PHE A 26 15.62 -10.54 12.29
N VAL A 27 15.31 -10.04 13.48
CA VAL A 27 16.32 -9.56 14.44
C VAL A 27 17.19 -10.70 14.96
N ALA A 28 16.64 -11.89 15.15
CA ALA A 28 17.39 -13.08 15.56
C ALA A 28 18.37 -13.53 14.47
N GLU A 29 17.98 -13.49 13.19
CA GLU A 29 18.85 -13.85 12.07
C GLU A 29 20.01 -12.86 11.88
N VAL A 30 19.80 -11.56 12.15
CA VAL A 30 20.86 -10.53 12.00
C VAL A 30 21.74 -10.38 13.24
N GLY A 31 21.50 -11.16 14.31
CA GLY A 31 22.33 -11.19 15.53
C GLY A 31 22.32 -9.88 16.34
N LYS A 32 21.30 -9.03 16.17
CA LYS A 32 21.14 -7.79 16.93
C LYS A 32 20.18 -8.04 18.10
N THR A 33 20.72 -7.92 19.32
CA THR A 33 19.89 -7.88 20.54
C THR A 33 19.22 -6.50 20.60
N MET A 34 17.96 -6.41 20.15
CA MET A 34 17.15 -5.22 20.40
C MET A 34 16.23 -5.49 21.59
N THR A 35 16.27 -4.58 22.57
CA THR A 35 15.25 -4.57 23.62
C THR A 35 13.91 -4.28 22.98
N ARG A 36 12.96 -5.20 23.19
CA ARG A 36 11.57 -5.08 22.72
C ARG A 36 10.99 -3.74 23.20
N PRO A 37 10.67 -2.79 22.33
CA PRO A 37 9.87 -1.65 22.77
C PRO A 37 8.51 -2.20 23.20
N LYS A 38 7.91 -1.60 24.23
CA LYS A 38 6.55 -1.93 24.63
C LYS A 38 5.67 -1.83 23.38
N ALA A 39 5.00 -2.91 23.03
CA ALA A 39 4.19 -2.95 21.81
C ALA A 39 3.24 -1.78 21.78
N ASP A 40 3.50 -0.82 20.90
CA ASP A 40 2.57 0.23 20.55
C ASP A 40 2.08 -0.12 19.15
N PRO A 41 0.95 -0.80 19.04
CA PRO A 41 0.43 -1.29 17.77
C PRO A 41 0.14 -0.15 16.80
N PHE A 42 -0.10 1.07 17.29
CA PHE A 42 -0.29 2.26 16.47
C PHE A 42 0.60 3.39 17.00
N ASN A 43 1.83 3.43 16.51
CA ASN A 43 2.83 4.38 16.98
C ASN A 43 2.72 5.76 16.27
N ILE A 44 3.58 6.70 16.69
CA ILE A 44 3.62 8.06 16.13
C ILE A 44 3.83 8.07 14.60
N ILE A 45 4.56 7.12 14.02
CA ILE A 45 4.78 7.07 12.56
C ILE A 45 3.47 6.82 11.84
N ARG A 46 2.63 5.88 12.32
CA ARG A 46 1.30 5.60 11.78
C ARG A 46 0.36 6.81 11.90
N TYR A 47 0.44 7.53 13.02
CA TYR A 47 -0.29 8.79 13.18
C TYR A 47 0.19 9.85 12.19
N LEU A 48 1.50 10.01 12.00
CA LEU A 48 2.06 10.98 11.05
C LEU A 48 1.74 10.62 9.60
N ASN A 49 1.64 9.33 9.26
CA ASN A 49 1.11 8.88 7.97
C ASN A 49 -0.28 9.49 7.72
N VAL A 50 -1.23 9.23 8.62
CA VAL A 50 -2.61 9.76 8.53
C VAL A 50 -2.62 11.29 8.53
N LYS A 51 -1.86 11.91 9.44
CA LYS A 51 -1.85 13.37 9.61
C LYS A 51 -1.28 14.10 8.40
N SER A 52 -0.16 13.60 7.84
CA SER A 52 0.44 14.16 6.63
C SER A 52 -0.46 13.95 5.40
N ALA A 53 -1.06 12.76 5.29
CA ALA A 53 -2.02 12.46 4.23
C ALA A 53 -3.20 13.45 4.24
N TYR A 54 -3.77 13.69 5.42
CA TYR A 54 -4.87 14.64 5.59
C TYR A 54 -4.46 16.10 5.32
N ASP A 55 -3.36 16.55 5.93
CA ASP A 55 -2.95 17.98 5.85
C ASP A 55 -2.50 18.37 4.44
N VAL A 56 -1.78 17.49 3.76
CA VAL A 56 -1.17 17.77 2.46
C VAL A 56 -2.14 17.58 1.31
N ASN A 57 -3.00 16.54 1.37
CA ASN A 57 -3.87 16.19 0.24
C ASN A 57 -5.30 16.72 0.39
N LYS A 58 -5.75 17.06 1.61
CA LYS A 58 -7.14 17.43 1.86
C LYS A 58 -8.12 16.46 1.22
N PRO A 59 -8.00 15.15 1.51
CA PRO A 59 -8.81 14.13 0.87
C PRO A 59 -10.28 14.25 1.28
N ASP A 60 -11.17 13.70 0.42
CA ASP A 60 -12.59 13.59 0.76
C ASP A 60 -12.77 12.61 1.93
N ASN A 61 -12.03 11.49 1.91
CA ASN A 61 -11.98 10.50 2.99
C ASN A 61 -10.60 9.87 3.10
N ILE A 62 -10.24 9.38 4.31
CA ILE A 62 -9.15 8.44 4.55
C ILE A 62 -9.79 7.18 5.13
N PHE A 63 -9.93 6.14 4.30
CA PHE A 63 -10.43 4.84 4.72
C PHE A 63 -9.30 4.03 5.32
N TYR A 64 -9.47 3.55 6.55
CA TYR A 64 -8.46 2.83 7.29
C TYR A 64 -8.93 1.41 7.59
N TYR A 65 -8.39 0.44 6.86
CA TYR A 65 -8.83 -0.96 6.91
C TYR A 65 -8.03 -1.75 7.94
N TYR A 66 -8.72 -2.50 8.81
CA TYR A 66 -8.09 -3.33 9.82
C TYR A 66 -8.92 -4.59 10.14
N LYS A 67 -8.25 -5.63 10.61
CA LYS A 67 -8.89 -6.81 11.23
C LYS A 67 -8.88 -6.66 12.75
N HIS A 68 -7.70 -6.37 13.31
CA HIS A 68 -7.49 -6.10 14.72
C HIS A 68 -7.42 -4.59 14.91
N GLU A 69 -8.36 -4.06 15.68
CA GLU A 69 -8.41 -2.62 15.90
C GLU A 69 -7.19 -2.14 16.67
N PRO A 70 -6.45 -1.16 16.15
CA PRO A 70 -5.38 -0.55 16.90
C PRO A 70 -5.91 0.19 18.13
N GLU A 71 -5.04 0.42 19.11
CA GLU A 71 -5.38 1.13 20.34
C GLU A 71 -4.26 2.10 20.74
N GLY A 72 -4.55 2.94 21.72
CA GLY A 72 -3.58 3.87 22.30
C GLY A 72 -3.71 5.30 21.82
N GLU A 73 -2.91 6.19 22.43
CA GLU A 73 -3.00 7.65 22.25
C GLU A 73 -2.96 8.08 20.78
N TRP A 74 -2.10 7.47 19.97
CA TRP A 74 -1.93 7.86 18.57
C TRP A 74 -3.09 7.41 17.69
N TRP A 75 -3.68 6.24 18.01
CA TRP A 75 -4.90 5.78 17.35
C TRP A 75 -6.07 6.72 17.65
N ASP A 76 -6.29 7.05 18.92
CA ASP A 76 -7.35 7.98 19.34
C ASP A 76 -7.23 9.35 18.65
N ARG A 77 -6.00 9.80 18.44
CA ARG A 77 -5.73 11.04 17.70
C ARG A 77 -6.01 10.91 16.20
N ALA A 78 -5.73 9.73 15.61
CA ALA A 78 -5.94 9.48 14.18
C ALA A 78 -7.44 9.38 13.83
N LEU A 79 -8.28 8.87 14.74
CA LEU A 79 -9.73 8.71 14.52
C LEU A 79 -10.45 9.98 14.08
N LYS A 80 -9.87 11.17 14.34
CA LYS A 80 -10.42 12.47 13.91
C LYS A 80 -10.30 12.70 12.40
N TYR A 81 -9.47 11.93 11.71
CA TYR A 81 -9.08 12.16 10.32
C TYR A 81 -9.44 10.98 9.41
N ILE A 82 -9.83 9.83 9.99
CA ILE A 82 -10.03 8.58 9.25
C ILE A 82 -11.47 8.07 9.40
N THR A 83 -11.86 7.24 8.44
CA THR A 83 -13.03 6.37 8.53
C THR A 83 -12.52 4.95 8.76
N PRO A 84 -12.55 4.43 10.01
CA PRO A 84 -12.07 3.09 10.31
C PRO A 84 -13.03 2.04 9.74
N ILE A 85 -12.50 1.01 9.07
CA ILE A 85 -13.26 -0.06 8.44
C ILE A 85 -12.71 -1.41 8.88
N LYS A 86 -13.50 -2.14 9.67
CA LYS A 86 -13.14 -3.50 10.05
C LYS A 86 -13.41 -4.45 8.89
N ILE A 87 -12.42 -5.29 8.56
CA ILE A 87 -12.49 -6.26 7.47
C ILE A 87 -12.04 -7.64 7.91
N GLU A 88 -12.42 -8.66 7.14
CA GLU A 88 -11.80 -9.99 7.20
C GLU A 88 -10.90 -10.13 5.98
N PRO A 89 -9.57 -10.24 6.18
CA PRO A 89 -8.64 -10.38 5.06
C PRO A 89 -8.85 -11.70 4.32
N PRO A 90 -8.53 -11.74 3.02
CA PRO A 90 -8.61 -12.97 2.25
C PRO A 90 -7.60 -13.99 2.78
N THR A 91 -8.01 -15.24 2.89
CA THR A 91 -7.15 -16.38 3.25
C THR A 91 -6.73 -17.21 2.04
N GLU A 92 -7.30 -16.90 0.87
CA GLU A 92 -6.94 -17.51 -0.41
C GLU A 92 -7.17 -16.55 -1.58
N ILE A 93 -6.47 -16.77 -2.69
CA ILE A 93 -6.71 -16.11 -3.97
C ILE A 93 -6.55 -17.13 -5.11
N PHE A 94 -7.59 -17.28 -5.95
CA PHE A 94 -7.65 -18.27 -7.03
C PHE A 94 -7.30 -19.71 -6.57
N GLY A 95 -7.68 -20.08 -5.33
CA GLY A 95 -7.38 -21.37 -4.72
C GLY A 95 -5.98 -21.52 -4.12
N ASN A 96 -5.14 -20.48 -4.20
CA ASN A 96 -3.84 -20.46 -3.53
C ASN A 96 -3.97 -19.81 -2.14
N PRO A 97 -3.37 -20.38 -1.09
CA PRO A 97 -3.43 -19.81 0.26
C PRO A 97 -2.71 -18.46 0.33
N VAL A 98 -3.27 -17.53 1.13
CA VAL A 98 -2.69 -16.23 1.45
C VAL A 98 -2.68 -16.11 2.98
N ASN A 99 -1.61 -16.57 3.60
CA ASN A 99 -1.48 -16.62 5.07
C ASN A 99 -0.76 -15.39 5.62
N HIS A 100 0.22 -14.90 4.87
CA HIS A 100 1.03 -13.76 5.31
C HIS A 100 0.23 -12.46 5.24
N PHE A 101 0.18 -11.71 6.34
CA PHE A 101 -0.62 -10.48 6.43
C PHE A 101 -0.21 -9.40 5.40
N ALA A 102 1.07 -9.33 5.01
CA ALA A 102 1.51 -8.39 3.98
C ALA A 102 0.97 -8.78 2.60
N HIS A 103 0.94 -10.08 2.27
CA HIS A 103 0.33 -10.57 1.03
C HIS A 103 -1.19 -10.40 1.03
N GLN A 104 -1.84 -10.55 2.20
CA GLN A 104 -3.25 -10.18 2.35
C GLN A 104 -3.47 -8.71 2.04
N ALA A 105 -2.58 -7.83 2.53
CA ALA A 105 -2.63 -6.40 2.21
C ALA A 105 -2.40 -6.14 0.72
N ASP A 106 -1.52 -6.90 0.04
CA ASP A 106 -1.30 -6.78 -1.41
C ASP A 106 -2.56 -7.10 -2.22
N VAL A 107 -3.32 -8.11 -1.80
CA VAL A 107 -4.62 -8.43 -2.42
C VAL A 107 -5.64 -7.33 -2.15
N ILE A 108 -5.79 -6.90 -0.89
CA ILE A 108 -6.80 -5.91 -0.49
C ILE A 108 -6.55 -4.56 -1.16
N ARG A 109 -5.28 -4.08 -1.26
CA ARG A 109 -4.96 -2.79 -1.89
C ARG A 109 -5.37 -2.77 -3.36
N LEU A 110 -5.21 -3.87 -4.09
CA LEU A 110 -5.67 -3.98 -5.47
C LEU A 110 -7.19 -4.02 -5.56
N GLN A 111 -7.86 -4.79 -4.70
CA GLN A 111 -9.33 -4.88 -4.68
C GLN A 111 -9.96 -3.51 -4.42
N VAL A 112 -9.52 -2.78 -3.38
CA VAL A 112 -10.10 -1.47 -3.08
C VAL A 112 -9.84 -0.45 -4.19
N LEU A 113 -8.67 -0.47 -4.83
CA LEU A 113 -8.36 0.41 -5.95
C LEU A 113 -9.18 0.08 -7.20
N ILE A 114 -9.48 -1.19 -7.46
CA ILE A 114 -10.36 -1.61 -8.55
C ILE A 114 -11.80 -1.16 -8.27
N GLU A 115 -12.29 -1.39 -7.05
CA GLU A 115 -13.69 -1.18 -6.69
C GLU A 115 -14.02 0.29 -6.46
N GLU A 116 -13.13 1.06 -5.84
CA GLU A 116 -13.39 2.44 -5.43
C GLU A 116 -12.53 3.47 -6.16
N GLY A 117 -11.38 3.06 -6.70
CA GLY A 117 -10.34 3.99 -7.15
C GLY A 117 -9.72 4.73 -5.97
N GLY A 118 -8.98 5.81 -6.24
CA GLY A 118 -8.37 6.62 -5.21
C GLY A 118 -6.87 6.40 -5.07
N ILE A 119 -6.35 6.64 -3.88
CA ILE A 119 -4.92 6.64 -3.55
C ILE A 119 -4.69 5.60 -2.46
N TYR A 120 -3.90 4.59 -2.73
CA TYR A 120 -3.41 3.67 -1.71
C TYR A 120 -2.09 4.20 -1.13
N LEU A 121 -1.95 4.14 0.19
CA LEU A 121 -0.72 4.44 0.92
C LEU A 121 -0.41 3.32 1.91
N ASP A 122 0.83 2.85 1.95
CA ASP A 122 1.33 2.06 3.07
C ASP A 122 1.31 2.90 4.35
N SER A 123 1.09 2.25 5.49
CA SER A 123 0.85 2.90 6.78
C SER A 123 2.08 3.62 7.39
N ASP A 124 3.23 3.59 6.72
CA ASP A 124 4.48 4.29 7.10
C ASP A 124 4.94 5.33 6.07
N VAL A 125 4.11 5.60 5.06
CA VAL A 125 4.34 6.68 4.09
C VAL A 125 4.08 8.04 4.72
N LEU A 126 4.96 9.02 4.48
CA LEU A 126 4.76 10.42 4.86
C LEU A 126 4.57 11.29 3.61
N CYS A 127 3.41 11.93 3.52
CA CYS A 127 3.09 12.81 2.40
C CYS A 127 3.77 14.17 2.55
N ASN A 128 4.68 14.51 1.63
CA ASN A 128 5.38 15.81 1.61
C ASN A 128 4.78 16.78 0.57
N LYS A 129 4.12 16.24 -0.47
CA LYS A 129 3.48 17.01 -1.54
C LYS A 129 2.14 16.39 -1.89
N SER A 130 1.22 17.23 -2.33
CA SER A 130 -0.12 16.79 -2.73
C SER A 130 -0.08 15.95 -4.01
N PHE A 131 -0.89 14.89 -4.03
CA PHE A 131 -1.19 14.09 -5.22
C PHE A 131 -2.14 14.83 -6.21
N GLY A 132 -2.70 15.98 -5.82
CA GLY A 132 -3.67 16.73 -6.64
C GLY A 132 -3.31 16.84 -8.12
N PRO A 133 -2.06 17.22 -8.51
CA PRO A 133 -1.65 17.26 -9.90
C PRO A 133 -1.71 15.92 -10.65
N LEU A 134 -1.72 14.80 -9.95
CA LEU A 134 -1.79 13.45 -10.52
C LEU A 134 -3.23 12.94 -10.67
N LEU A 135 -4.19 13.52 -9.95
CA LEU A 135 -5.58 13.07 -9.98
C LEU A 135 -6.30 13.42 -11.29
N ASP A 136 -5.79 14.40 -12.01
CA ASP A 136 -6.37 14.96 -13.23
C ASP A 136 -5.61 14.58 -14.51
N ILE A 137 -4.70 13.58 -14.45
CA ILE A 137 -3.97 13.13 -15.65
C ILE A 137 -4.96 12.53 -16.64
N GLU A 138 -4.98 13.10 -17.85
CA GLU A 138 -5.86 12.66 -18.94
C GLU A 138 -5.28 11.48 -19.71
N GLY A 139 -6.18 10.71 -20.34
CA GLY A 139 -5.82 9.55 -21.18
C GLY A 139 -5.70 8.24 -20.38
N ASP A 140 -5.53 7.15 -21.11
CA ASP A 140 -5.51 5.79 -20.56
C ASP A 140 -4.35 5.56 -19.60
N LYS A 141 -3.22 6.23 -19.81
CA LYS A 141 -2.05 6.20 -18.90
C LYS A 141 -2.33 6.81 -17.53
N GLY A 142 -3.30 7.73 -17.43
CA GLY A 142 -3.72 8.34 -16.18
C GLY A 142 -4.69 7.48 -15.37
N ASP A 143 -5.05 6.28 -15.83
CA ASP A 143 -5.99 5.43 -15.14
C ASP A 143 -5.37 4.71 -13.95
N PHE A 144 -4.04 4.46 -14.03
CA PHE A 144 -3.27 3.88 -12.93
C PHE A 144 -1.86 4.47 -12.87
N ILE A 145 -1.38 4.80 -11.67
CA ILE A 145 -0.08 5.47 -11.48
C ILE A 145 0.71 4.76 -10.39
N MET A 146 1.95 4.41 -10.69
CA MET A 146 2.94 3.85 -9.76
C MET A 146 4.27 4.59 -9.90
N SER A 147 5.23 4.30 -9.03
CA SER A 147 6.63 4.72 -9.20
C SER A 147 7.58 3.53 -9.23
N LYS A 148 8.77 3.78 -9.78
CA LYS A 148 9.88 2.83 -9.63
C LYS A 148 10.25 2.70 -8.16
N GLU A 149 10.65 1.49 -7.74
CA GLU A 149 11.14 1.20 -6.39
C GLU A 149 12.50 1.86 -6.10
N GLY A 150 13.33 2.00 -7.12
CA GLY A 150 14.66 2.60 -7.03
C GLY A 150 15.21 3.01 -8.38
N ASP A 151 16.44 3.55 -8.39
CA ASP A 151 17.10 3.92 -9.62
C ASP A 151 17.73 2.68 -10.28
N GLY A 152 17.42 2.47 -11.57
CA GLY A 152 17.92 1.33 -12.34
C GLY A 152 17.35 -0.04 -11.99
N LEU A 153 16.40 -0.13 -11.06
CA LEU A 153 15.73 -1.38 -10.71
C LEU A 153 14.56 -1.67 -11.66
N HIS A 154 14.43 -2.94 -12.04
CA HIS A 154 13.28 -3.47 -12.80
C HIS A 154 12.15 -3.84 -11.83
N LYS A 155 11.69 -2.84 -11.05
CA LYS A 155 10.72 -3.02 -9.96
C LYS A 155 9.84 -1.80 -9.83
N LEU A 156 8.55 -2.01 -9.55
CA LEU A 156 7.59 -0.96 -9.24
C LEU A 156 7.17 -1.06 -7.77
N SER A 157 7.16 0.09 -7.08
CA SER A 157 6.72 0.14 -5.68
C SER A 157 5.20 0.13 -5.59
N ASN A 158 4.66 -0.76 -4.77
CA ASN A 158 3.23 -0.83 -4.45
C ASN A 158 2.84 -0.10 -3.16
N ALA A 159 3.80 0.59 -2.53
CA ALA A 159 3.58 1.37 -1.30
C ALA A 159 2.70 2.60 -1.52
N ILE A 160 2.73 3.17 -2.73
CA ILE A 160 1.87 4.28 -3.17
C ILE A 160 1.35 3.97 -4.56
N MET A 161 0.04 3.94 -4.71
CA MET A 161 -0.63 3.72 -5.99
C MET A 161 -1.83 4.64 -6.13
N LEU A 162 -2.07 5.17 -7.33
CA LEU A 162 -3.25 5.95 -7.63
C LEU A 162 -4.04 5.26 -8.75
N SER A 163 -5.35 5.18 -8.61
CA SER A 163 -6.21 4.44 -9.55
C SER A 163 -7.53 5.16 -9.80
N LYS A 164 -7.96 5.20 -11.07
CA LYS A 164 -9.39 5.40 -11.35
C LYS A 164 -10.16 4.13 -10.97
N LYS A 165 -11.41 4.30 -10.57
CA LYS A 165 -12.31 3.16 -10.33
C LYS A 165 -12.43 2.32 -11.59
N GLY A 166 -12.23 1.02 -11.47
CA GLY A 166 -12.33 0.06 -12.58
C GLY A 166 -11.16 0.14 -13.59
N ALA A 167 -10.01 0.73 -13.23
CA ALA A 167 -8.83 0.75 -14.08
C ALA A 167 -8.41 -0.67 -14.50
N GLU A 168 -8.00 -0.83 -15.75
CA GLU A 168 -7.69 -2.14 -16.33
C GLU A 168 -6.40 -2.76 -15.78
N PHE A 169 -5.38 -1.92 -15.53
CA PHE A 169 -4.08 -2.40 -15.08
C PHE A 169 -4.15 -3.17 -13.75
N PRO A 170 -4.73 -2.65 -12.66
CA PRO A 170 -4.82 -3.38 -11.40
C PRO A 170 -5.73 -4.61 -11.50
N GLN A 171 -6.74 -4.64 -12.38
CA GLN A 171 -7.54 -5.84 -12.66
C GLN A 171 -6.69 -6.93 -13.32
N THR A 172 -5.89 -6.56 -14.32
CA THR A 172 -4.95 -7.46 -15.01
C THR A 172 -3.92 -8.00 -14.01
N TRP A 173 -3.37 -7.13 -13.18
CA TRP A 173 -2.39 -7.49 -12.15
C TRP A 173 -2.98 -8.50 -11.15
N LEU A 174 -4.13 -8.21 -10.55
CA LEU A 174 -4.80 -9.13 -9.64
C LEU A 174 -5.15 -10.46 -10.34
N GLY A 175 -5.56 -10.42 -11.60
CA GLY A 175 -5.86 -11.62 -12.40
C GLY A 175 -4.66 -12.54 -12.64
N ARG A 176 -3.42 -12.04 -12.51
CA ARG A 176 -2.19 -12.85 -12.61
C ARG A 176 -1.81 -13.57 -11.31
N TYR A 177 -2.58 -13.40 -10.23
CA TYR A 177 -2.38 -14.13 -8.97
C TYR A 177 -2.85 -15.61 -9.04
N THR A 178 -3.21 -16.13 -10.21
CA THR A 178 -3.54 -17.56 -10.42
C THR A 178 -2.42 -18.51 -10.03
N ASN A 179 -1.16 -18.06 -10.06
CA ASN A 179 0.02 -18.82 -9.64
C ASN A 179 0.66 -18.21 -8.37
N PHE A 180 -0.16 -17.58 -7.51
CA PHE A 180 0.35 -16.95 -6.30
C PHE A 180 1.05 -17.96 -5.39
N ASN A 181 2.21 -17.56 -4.87
CA ASN A 181 2.99 -18.34 -3.92
C ASN A 181 3.29 -17.48 -2.68
N ASP A 182 2.72 -17.88 -1.54
CA ASP A 182 2.85 -17.17 -0.26
C ASP A 182 4.27 -17.23 0.33
N ASP A 183 5.12 -18.15 -0.15
CA ASP A 183 6.53 -18.29 0.28
C ASP A 183 7.48 -17.33 -0.43
N VAL A 184 7.02 -16.59 -1.46
CA VAL A 184 7.85 -15.70 -2.27
C VAL A 184 7.48 -14.24 -2.05
N TRP A 185 8.37 -13.47 -1.42
CA TRP A 185 8.06 -12.14 -0.89
C TRP A 185 7.72 -11.07 -1.94
N VAL A 186 8.49 -10.95 -3.02
CA VAL A 186 8.39 -9.77 -3.93
C VAL A 186 7.80 -10.07 -5.30
N GLU A 187 7.62 -11.34 -5.64
CA GLU A 187 7.26 -11.76 -6.98
C GLU A 187 5.97 -11.10 -7.47
N HIS A 188 4.89 -11.18 -6.69
CA HIS A 188 3.57 -10.73 -7.11
C HIS A 188 3.32 -9.24 -6.81
N SER A 189 4.02 -8.68 -5.81
CA SER A 189 3.78 -7.32 -5.34
C SER A 189 4.66 -6.26 -6.01
N ILE A 190 5.85 -6.62 -6.48
CA ILE A 190 6.87 -5.69 -6.97
C ILE A 190 7.38 -6.05 -8.37
N GLU A 191 7.66 -7.34 -8.62
CA GLU A 191 8.23 -7.80 -9.90
C GLU A 191 7.15 -8.00 -10.97
N LEU A 192 6.03 -8.60 -10.61
CA LEU A 192 4.92 -8.81 -11.53
C LEU A 192 4.37 -7.49 -12.12
N PRO A 193 4.09 -6.42 -11.35
CA PRO A 193 3.62 -5.17 -11.95
C PRO A 193 4.66 -4.53 -12.88
N TYR A 194 5.96 -4.73 -12.64
CA TYR A 194 7.00 -4.30 -13.59
C TYR A 194 6.88 -5.07 -14.90
N THR A 195 6.81 -6.40 -14.86
CA THR A 195 6.63 -7.26 -16.05
C THR A 195 5.36 -6.88 -16.82
N LEU A 196 4.24 -6.69 -16.12
CA LEU A 196 3.00 -6.25 -16.74
C LEU A 196 3.09 -4.85 -17.35
N SER A 197 3.91 -3.97 -16.80
CA SER A 197 4.13 -2.65 -17.37
C SER A 197 4.85 -2.69 -18.73
N GLU A 198 5.66 -3.71 -18.97
CA GLU A 198 6.28 -3.96 -20.26
C GLU A 198 5.29 -4.60 -21.27
N GLU A 199 4.38 -5.46 -20.79
CA GLU A 199 3.32 -6.05 -21.61
C GLU A 199 2.24 -5.01 -21.99
N PHE A 200 1.92 -4.08 -21.08
CA PHE A 200 0.83 -3.09 -21.21
C PHE A 200 1.31 -1.65 -20.94
N PRO A 201 2.26 -1.11 -21.73
CA PRO A 201 2.90 0.17 -21.44
C PRO A 201 1.97 1.38 -21.50
N ASP A 202 0.80 1.22 -22.12
CA ASP A 202 -0.20 2.28 -22.27
C ASP A 202 -1.26 2.29 -21.15
N LYS A 203 -1.23 1.31 -20.25
CA LYS A 203 -2.25 1.16 -19.19
C LYS A 203 -1.87 1.79 -17.85
N LEU A 204 -0.64 2.29 -17.69
CA LEU A 204 -0.21 2.95 -16.46
C LEU A 204 0.81 4.06 -16.75
N THR A 205 0.86 5.01 -15.82
CA THR A 205 1.94 6.01 -15.72
C THR A 205 2.97 5.54 -14.68
N ILE A 206 4.24 5.44 -15.11
CA ILE A 206 5.35 5.14 -14.20
C ILE A 206 6.13 6.40 -13.91
N LEU A 207 6.16 6.81 -12.64
CA LEU A 207 6.95 7.92 -12.16
C LEU A 207 8.36 7.46 -11.76
N GLY A 208 9.32 8.37 -11.76
CA GLY A 208 10.65 8.10 -11.20
C GLY A 208 10.58 7.81 -9.69
N HIS A 209 11.57 7.05 -9.16
CA HIS A 209 11.59 6.64 -7.75
C HIS A 209 11.46 7.81 -6.76
N LYS A 210 12.00 8.99 -7.09
CA LYS A 210 11.91 10.19 -6.24
C LYS A 210 10.49 10.72 -6.04
N ALA A 211 9.52 10.27 -6.83
CA ALA A 211 8.14 10.69 -6.66
C ALA A 211 7.50 10.07 -5.40
N PHE A 212 7.72 8.77 -5.19
CA PHE A 212 7.05 8.00 -4.13
C PHE A 212 8.02 7.26 -3.20
N ALA A 213 9.20 6.84 -3.69
CA ALA A 213 10.17 6.06 -2.93
C ALA A 213 11.42 6.89 -2.62
N TRP A 214 11.29 7.90 -1.75
CA TRP A 214 12.40 8.76 -1.34
C TRP A 214 12.34 9.12 0.16
N PRO A 215 13.47 9.10 0.90
CA PRO A 215 14.81 8.67 0.47
C PRO A 215 14.89 7.16 0.20
N LEU A 216 15.87 6.74 -0.60
CA LEU A 216 16.14 5.33 -0.82
C LEU A 216 16.73 4.70 0.45
N TYR A 217 16.50 3.39 0.62
CA TYR A 217 16.91 2.64 1.82
C TYR A 217 18.44 2.65 2.05
N HIS A 218 19.23 2.96 1.01
CA HIS A 218 20.68 2.96 1.01
C HIS A 218 21.29 4.32 0.61
N SER A 219 20.51 5.40 0.68
CA SER A 219 20.99 6.75 0.37
C SER A 219 21.49 7.50 1.60
#